data_25f99e499ce3fc6103925c6c94649caa
#
_entry.id   25f99e499ce3fc6103925c6c94649caa
#
_cell.length_a   1.000
_cell.length_b   1.000
_cell.length_c   1.000
_cell.angle_alpha   90.00
_cell.angle_beta   90.00
_cell.angle_gamma   90.00
#
_symmetry.space_group_name_H-M   'P 1'
#
loop_
_entity.id
_entity.type
_entity.pdbx_description
1 polymer ?
#
loop_
_entity_poly.entity_id
_entity_poly.type
_entity_poly.pdbx_seq_one_letter_code
_entity_poly.pdbx_strand_id
1 'polypeptide(L)'
;MSLANGFPEEIHEKLGYYVYRLVNPSNDKTFYVGKGKGNRVFQHALAVENSQQRELEREVAEAELTSKDSPIDAVSGIDDVDLDLKFKEIQEIYDAGDKPKVLIHRHGMDEQTAYEVESALIDAYPDLTNKIAGHGASSFGCMSAQEICDLYQAEVADFGNDKVLMLKIGSSDSVYEAVHFAWRVSKRKAEQADYVLAVCKGLIVGVFVAEKWLPATAEHFPGHDPAEGRFGFYGRAADDAIQKRYDRKRVPDAFRNGRSSNPVRYSYDLV
;
A
#
# COMPACT_ATOMS: atom_id res chain seq x y z
N MET A 1 -23.18 15.86 25.39
CA MET A 1 -23.73 14.75 24.57
C MET A 1 -22.64 13.72 24.42
N SER A 2 -22.89 12.48 24.80
CA SER A 2 -21.93 11.40 24.61
C SER A 2 -21.98 10.96 23.13
N LEU A 3 -20.86 10.96 22.41
CA LEU A 3 -20.73 10.43 21.05
C LEU A 3 -20.69 8.89 21.02
N ALA A 4 -21.18 8.23 22.06
CA ALA A 4 -21.18 6.77 22.17
C ALA A 4 -21.88 6.05 20.98
N ASN A 5 -22.76 6.75 20.27
CA ASN A 5 -23.53 6.20 19.15
C ASN A 5 -23.13 6.79 17.77
N GLY A 6 -22.02 7.52 17.68
CA GLY A 6 -21.59 8.13 16.43
C GLY A 6 -22.11 9.56 16.20
N PHE A 7 -21.90 10.06 14.99
CA PHE A 7 -22.44 11.36 14.58
C PHE A 7 -23.95 11.28 14.34
N PRO A 8 -24.72 12.27 14.79
CA PRO A 8 -26.11 12.42 14.40
C PRO A 8 -26.30 12.51 12.87
N GLU A 9 -27.40 11.98 12.37
CA GLU A 9 -27.65 11.89 10.92
C GLU A 9 -27.64 13.26 10.21
N GLU A 10 -28.09 14.31 10.90
CA GLU A 10 -28.11 15.67 10.37
C GLU A 10 -26.71 16.25 10.13
N ILE A 11 -25.67 15.63 10.70
CA ILE A 11 -24.28 16.06 10.54
C ILE A 11 -23.63 15.38 9.33
N HIS A 12 -24.12 14.21 8.90
CA HIS A 12 -23.49 13.42 7.85
C HIS A 12 -23.34 14.16 6.52
N GLU A 13 -24.34 14.92 6.10
CA GLU A 13 -24.29 15.73 4.89
C GLU A 13 -23.20 16.81 4.96
N LYS A 14 -23.10 17.47 6.13
CA LYS A 14 -22.11 18.55 6.36
C LYS A 14 -20.69 18.02 6.50
N LEU A 15 -20.54 16.79 7.03
CA LEU A 15 -19.24 16.12 7.12
C LEU A 15 -18.68 15.77 5.74
N GLY A 16 -19.54 15.37 4.77
CA GLY A 16 -19.08 14.83 3.51
C GLY A 16 -18.13 13.66 3.72
N TYR A 17 -17.08 13.57 2.90
CA TYR A 17 -15.92 12.75 3.24
C TYR A 17 -15.01 13.50 4.20
N TYR A 18 -14.36 12.75 5.08
CA TYR A 18 -13.43 13.30 6.07
C TYR A 18 -12.21 12.39 6.21
N VAL A 19 -11.12 12.97 6.68
CA VAL A 19 -9.93 12.24 7.11
C VAL A 19 -9.80 12.38 8.62
N TYR A 20 -9.50 11.27 9.29
CA TYR A 20 -9.39 11.19 10.73
C TYR A 20 -8.10 10.51 11.17
N ARG A 21 -7.75 10.73 12.43
CA ARG A 21 -6.64 10.06 13.09
C ARG A 21 -7.13 9.39 14.37
N LEU A 22 -6.59 8.20 14.61
CA LEU A 22 -6.69 7.56 15.92
C LEU A 22 -5.41 7.83 16.70
N VAL A 23 -5.58 8.30 17.91
CA VAL A 23 -4.48 8.72 18.78
C VAL A 23 -4.54 7.92 20.06
N ASN A 24 -3.41 7.36 20.47
CA ASN A 24 -3.28 6.65 21.73
C ASN A 24 -3.31 7.68 22.88
N PRO A 25 -4.25 7.60 23.83
CA PRO A 25 -4.43 8.58 24.90
C PRO A 25 -3.27 8.61 25.89
N SER A 26 -2.51 7.51 26.02
CA SER A 26 -1.42 7.39 27.00
C SER A 26 -0.16 8.18 26.60
N ASN A 27 0.07 8.39 25.30
CA ASN A 27 1.30 9.00 24.79
C ASN A 27 1.07 10.08 23.72
N ASP A 28 -0.20 10.38 23.39
CA ASP A 28 -0.64 11.33 22.37
C ASP A 28 -0.09 11.04 20.95
N LYS A 29 0.38 9.82 20.68
CA LYS A 29 0.84 9.41 19.35
C LYS A 29 -0.33 9.03 18.44
N THR A 30 -0.29 9.53 17.22
CA THR A 30 -1.16 9.03 16.14
C THR A 30 -0.66 7.66 15.73
N PHE A 31 -1.52 6.65 15.77
CA PHE A 31 -1.18 5.30 15.33
C PHE A 31 -1.92 4.86 14.05
N TYR A 32 -2.97 5.57 13.67
CA TYR A 32 -3.73 5.27 12.45
C TYR A 32 -4.28 6.54 11.82
N VAL A 33 -4.25 6.60 10.50
CA VAL A 33 -4.90 7.62 9.66
C VAL A 33 -5.91 6.90 8.75
N GLY A 34 -7.09 7.47 8.55
CA GLY A 34 -8.08 6.87 7.68
C GLY A 34 -9.05 7.88 7.09
N LYS A 35 -9.58 7.53 5.93
CA LYS A 35 -10.70 8.23 5.28
C LYS A 35 -12.02 7.67 5.78
N GLY A 36 -13.05 8.52 5.88
CA GLY A 36 -14.38 8.11 6.30
C GLY A 36 -15.49 8.94 5.71
N LYS A 37 -16.71 8.38 5.80
CA LYS A 37 -17.99 9.04 5.54
C LYS A 37 -18.99 8.59 6.59
N GLY A 38 -19.91 9.46 7.01
CA GLY A 38 -20.88 9.14 8.06
C GLY A 38 -20.19 8.66 9.34
N ASN A 39 -20.58 7.53 9.88
CA ASN A 39 -20.06 6.96 11.14
C ASN A 39 -18.86 6.02 10.99
N ARG A 40 -18.17 6.01 9.84
CA ARG A 40 -17.03 5.10 9.55
C ARG A 40 -15.99 5.07 10.67
N VAL A 41 -15.63 6.22 11.22
CA VAL A 41 -14.58 6.32 12.26
C VAL A 41 -14.94 5.56 13.55
N PHE A 42 -16.22 5.38 13.87
CA PHE A 42 -16.65 4.68 15.07
C PHE A 42 -16.73 3.15 14.87
N GLN A 43 -16.77 2.68 13.61
CA GLN A 43 -16.84 1.25 13.31
C GLN A 43 -15.60 0.48 13.79
N HIS A 44 -14.45 1.13 13.87
CA HIS A 44 -13.22 0.50 14.38
C HIS A 44 -13.34 0.07 15.85
N ALA A 45 -13.99 0.89 16.68
CA ALA A 45 -14.23 0.54 18.07
C ALA A 45 -15.18 -0.68 18.19
N LEU A 46 -16.23 -0.71 17.36
CA LEU A 46 -17.18 -1.82 17.30
C LEU A 46 -16.53 -3.11 16.78
N ALA A 47 -15.58 -3.00 15.84
CA ALA A 47 -14.89 -4.15 15.27
C ALA A 47 -13.99 -4.88 16.29
N VAL A 48 -13.50 -4.19 17.31
CA VAL A 48 -12.73 -4.84 18.38
C VAL A 48 -13.63 -5.73 19.25
N GLU A 49 -14.87 -5.31 19.47
CA GLU A 49 -15.85 -6.03 20.31
C GLU A 49 -16.62 -7.12 19.55
N ASN A 50 -16.64 -7.08 18.20
CA ASN A 50 -17.48 -7.94 17.39
C ASN A 50 -16.75 -8.52 16.18
N SER A 51 -16.61 -9.87 16.14
CA SER A 51 -15.94 -10.57 15.05
C SER A 51 -16.61 -10.39 13.68
N GLN A 52 -17.94 -10.28 13.62
CA GLN A 52 -18.68 -10.03 12.36
C GLN A 52 -18.38 -8.64 11.81
N GLN A 53 -18.17 -7.65 12.67
CA GLN A 53 -17.81 -6.31 12.26
C GLN A 53 -16.37 -6.26 11.73
N ARG A 54 -15.46 -7.08 12.28
CA ARG A 54 -14.09 -7.24 11.73
C ARG A 54 -14.12 -7.79 10.30
N GLU A 55 -14.94 -8.79 10.05
CA GLU A 55 -15.10 -9.38 8.71
C GLU A 55 -15.63 -8.34 7.71
N LEU A 56 -16.66 -7.59 8.10
CA LEU A 56 -17.20 -6.51 7.28
C LEU A 56 -16.16 -5.41 6.99
N GLU A 57 -15.32 -5.05 7.95
CA GLU A 57 -14.25 -4.09 7.73
C GLU A 57 -13.19 -4.62 6.78
N ARG A 58 -12.88 -5.91 6.81
CA ARG A 58 -12.00 -6.57 5.84
C ARG A 58 -12.60 -6.51 4.43
N GLU A 59 -13.86 -6.88 4.26
CA GLU A 59 -14.55 -6.83 2.96
C GLU A 59 -14.59 -5.41 2.38
N VAL A 60 -14.89 -4.40 3.20
CA VAL A 60 -14.91 -2.99 2.75
C VAL A 60 -13.53 -2.53 2.34
N ALA A 61 -12.53 -2.86 3.12
CA ALA A 61 -11.17 -2.48 2.84
C ALA A 61 -10.63 -3.19 1.57
N GLU A 62 -10.99 -4.46 1.32
CA GLU A 62 -10.72 -5.18 0.07
C GLU A 62 -11.44 -4.54 -1.12
N ALA A 63 -12.70 -4.13 -0.95
CA ALA A 63 -13.45 -3.45 -1.99
C ALA A 63 -12.86 -2.08 -2.35
N GLU A 64 -12.35 -1.33 -1.39
CA GLU A 64 -11.65 -0.06 -1.62
C GLU A 64 -10.34 -0.26 -2.41
N LEU A 65 -9.63 -1.36 -2.20
CA LEU A 65 -8.42 -1.71 -2.98
C LEU A 65 -8.74 -2.17 -4.40
N THR A 66 -9.89 -2.83 -4.60
CA THR A 66 -10.27 -3.41 -5.89
C THR A 66 -11.11 -2.46 -6.76
N SER A 67 -11.61 -1.34 -6.21
CA SER A 67 -12.53 -0.46 -6.90
C SER A 67 -11.87 0.31 -8.06
N LYS A 68 -12.26 -0.08 -9.26
CA LYS A 68 -12.44 0.65 -10.52
C LYS A 68 -11.36 0.67 -11.60
N ASP A 69 -10.10 0.26 -11.42
CA ASP A 69 -9.15 0.24 -12.54
C ASP A 69 -8.10 -0.88 -12.48
N SER A 70 -8.40 -1.99 -11.83
CA SER A 70 -7.51 -3.17 -11.89
C SER A 70 -8.08 -4.23 -12.81
N PRO A 71 -7.26 -4.79 -13.72
CA PRO A 71 -7.61 -6.05 -14.37
C PRO A 71 -7.92 -7.11 -13.31
N ILE A 72 -8.79 -8.05 -13.63
CA ILE A 72 -9.39 -9.10 -12.80
C ILE A 72 -8.37 -9.95 -11.99
N ASP A 73 -7.08 -9.78 -12.17
CA ASP A 73 -5.99 -10.46 -11.45
C ASP A 73 -5.48 -9.73 -10.19
N ALA A 74 -6.07 -8.60 -9.82
CA ALA A 74 -5.79 -7.95 -8.54
C ALA A 74 -6.60 -8.64 -7.44
N VAL A 75 -6.29 -9.89 -7.18
CA VAL A 75 -6.88 -10.64 -6.09
C VAL A 75 -6.37 -10.09 -4.76
N SER A 76 -7.34 -9.60 -4.02
CA SER A 76 -7.47 -9.63 -2.55
C SER A 76 -6.18 -9.44 -1.74
N GLY A 77 -6.20 -8.42 -0.97
CA GLY A 77 -5.44 -8.41 0.28
C GLY A 77 -5.03 -7.03 0.70
N ILE A 78 -5.90 -6.41 1.45
CA ILE A 78 -5.42 -5.72 2.62
C ILE A 78 -4.59 -6.77 3.32
N ASP A 79 -3.36 -6.43 3.62
CA ASP A 79 -2.59 -7.30 4.48
C ASP A 79 -3.42 -7.47 5.76
N ASP A 80 -3.87 -8.70 6.06
CA ASP A 80 -4.49 -9.04 7.34
C ASP A 80 -3.68 -8.44 8.49
N VAL A 81 -2.38 -8.33 8.28
CA VAL A 81 -1.42 -7.71 9.19
C VAL A 81 -1.71 -6.24 9.50
N ASP A 82 -2.21 -5.42 8.56
CA ASP A 82 -2.48 -3.98 8.83
C ASP A 82 -3.74 -3.79 9.66
N LEU A 83 -4.78 -4.58 9.36
CA LEU A 83 -5.98 -4.60 10.18
C LEU A 83 -5.67 -5.16 11.57
N ASP A 84 -4.87 -6.23 11.64
CA ASP A 84 -4.49 -6.86 12.89
C ASP A 84 -3.66 -5.93 13.78
N LEU A 85 -2.72 -5.15 13.24
CA LEU A 85 -1.94 -4.17 14.00
C LEU A 85 -2.81 -3.03 14.54
N LYS A 86 -3.69 -2.49 13.72
CA LYS A 86 -4.64 -1.47 14.14
C LYS A 86 -5.54 -1.99 15.26
N PHE A 87 -6.14 -3.17 15.07
CA PHE A 87 -7.02 -3.76 16.08
C PHE A 87 -6.28 -4.13 17.35
N LYS A 88 -5.04 -4.59 17.25
CA LYS A 88 -4.19 -4.87 18.41
C LYS A 88 -3.94 -3.60 19.23
N GLU A 89 -3.54 -2.51 18.60
CA GLU A 89 -3.33 -1.23 19.30
C GLU A 89 -4.62 -0.73 19.96
N ILE A 90 -5.77 -0.82 19.28
CA ILE A 90 -7.05 -0.45 19.86
C ILE A 90 -7.39 -1.34 21.05
N GLN A 91 -7.17 -2.66 20.95
CA GLN A 91 -7.42 -3.60 22.06
C GLN A 91 -6.55 -3.29 23.27
N GLU A 92 -5.26 -3.04 23.07
CA GLU A 92 -4.34 -2.66 24.16
C GLU A 92 -4.78 -1.40 24.89
N ILE A 93 -5.32 -0.41 24.15
CA ILE A 93 -5.88 0.81 24.74
C ILE A 93 -7.13 0.50 25.59
N TYR A 94 -8.03 -0.37 25.11
CA TYR A 94 -9.21 -0.78 25.87
C TYR A 94 -8.85 -1.60 27.11
N ASP A 95 -7.88 -2.50 27.00
CA ASP A 95 -7.39 -3.32 28.13
C ASP A 95 -6.77 -2.44 29.24
N ALA A 96 -6.19 -1.30 28.86
CA ALA A 96 -5.72 -0.27 29.80
C ALA A 96 -6.84 0.58 30.44
N GLY A 97 -8.10 0.33 30.06
CA GLY A 97 -9.28 1.07 30.57
C GLY A 97 -9.54 2.41 29.88
N ASP A 98 -8.86 2.68 28.75
CA ASP A 98 -8.97 3.90 27.97
C ASP A 98 -9.71 3.65 26.64
N LYS A 99 -9.87 4.72 25.85
CA LYS A 99 -10.41 4.68 24.48
C LYS A 99 -9.54 5.50 23.54
N PRO A 100 -9.33 5.05 22.28
CA PRO A 100 -8.61 5.86 21.30
C PRO A 100 -9.25 7.25 21.16
N LYS A 101 -8.42 8.29 21.15
CA LYS A 101 -8.90 9.64 20.81
C LYS A 101 -9.14 9.69 19.30
N VAL A 102 -10.34 10.09 18.90
CA VAL A 102 -10.73 10.30 17.50
C VAL A 102 -10.59 11.77 17.17
N LEU A 103 -9.74 12.10 16.21
CA LEU A 103 -9.57 13.45 15.70
C LEU A 103 -9.97 13.52 14.23
N ILE A 104 -11.00 14.29 13.91
CA ILE A 104 -11.31 14.64 12.52
C ILE A 104 -10.32 15.70 12.08
N HIS A 105 -9.39 15.30 11.20
CA HIS A 105 -8.32 16.18 10.75
C HIS A 105 -8.81 17.19 9.71
N ARG A 106 -9.68 16.74 8.80
CA ARG A 106 -10.36 17.57 7.79
C ARG A 106 -11.68 16.92 7.38
N HIS A 107 -12.68 17.75 7.07
CA HIS A 107 -14.02 17.29 6.64
C HIS A 107 -14.59 18.20 5.54
N GLY A 108 -15.78 17.88 5.03
CA GLY A 108 -16.47 18.64 4.00
C GLY A 108 -15.85 18.45 2.61
N MET A 109 -15.20 17.30 2.38
CA MET A 109 -14.50 17.00 1.15
C MET A 109 -15.33 16.08 0.25
N ASP A 110 -15.00 16.07 -1.05
CA ASP A 110 -15.32 14.96 -1.93
C ASP A 110 -14.37 13.78 -1.68
N GLU A 111 -14.67 12.65 -2.27
CA GLU A 111 -13.90 11.43 -2.05
C GLU A 111 -12.46 11.53 -2.55
N GLN A 112 -12.24 12.13 -3.71
CA GLN A 112 -10.93 12.29 -4.31
C GLN A 112 -10.02 13.16 -3.42
N THR A 113 -10.52 14.29 -2.97
CA THR A 113 -9.79 15.18 -2.05
C THR A 113 -9.47 14.46 -0.73
N ALA A 114 -10.40 13.65 -0.22
CA ALA A 114 -10.15 12.89 1.01
C ALA A 114 -9.02 11.86 0.84
N TYR A 115 -8.91 11.21 -0.31
CA TYR A 115 -7.79 10.31 -0.61
C TYR A 115 -6.45 11.05 -0.63
N GLU A 116 -6.38 12.22 -1.25
CA GLU A 116 -5.13 13.01 -1.29
C GLU A 116 -4.70 13.47 0.11
N VAL A 117 -5.66 13.92 0.92
CA VAL A 117 -5.37 14.34 2.30
C VAL A 117 -4.95 13.17 3.18
N GLU A 118 -5.61 12.02 3.07
CA GLU A 118 -5.25 10.79 3.77
C GLU A 118 -3.82 10.37 3.44
N SER A 119 -3.49 10.31 2.15
CA SER A 119 -2.15 9.95 1.67
C SER A 119 -1.07 10.88 2.20
N ALA A 120 -1.30 12.19 2.13
CA ALA A 120 -0.35 13.17 2.63
C ALA A 120 -0.13 13.06 4.15
N LEU A 121 -1.17 12.70 4.90
CA LEU A 121 -1.04 12.48 6.35
C LEU A 121 -0.33 11.16 6.68
N ILE A 122 -0.60 10.09 5.91
CA ILE A 122 0.13 8.82 6.06
C ILE A 122 1.63 9.04 5.82
N ASP A 123 1.99 9.82 4.82
CA ASP A 123 3.39 10.16 4.54
C ASP A 123 4.03 11.03 5.65
N ALA A 124 3.24 11.84 6.35
CA ALA A 124 3.75 12.78 7.37
C ALA A 124 3.87 12.19 8.77
N TYR A 125 3.09 11.19 9.12
CA TYR A 125 3.12 10.57 10.44
C TYR A 125 4.00 9.31 10.43
N PRO A 126 5.08 9.26 11.23
CA PRO A 126 5.87 8.05 11.42
C PRO A 126 5.11 7.03 12.27
N ASP A 127 5.52 5.79 12.19
CA ASP A 127 5.08 4.70 13.07
C ASP A 127 3.56 4.40 13.05
N LEU A 128 2.89 4.69 11.93
CA LEU A 128 1.49 4.31 11.77
C LEU A 128 1.33 2.79 11.64
N THR A 129 0.19 2.30 12.07
CA THR A 129 -0.24 0.93 11.76
C THR A 129 -0.70 0.78 10.29
N ASN A 130 -0.82 1.89 9.55
CA ASN A 130 -1.01 1.88 8.12
C ASN A 130 0.27 1.43 7.41
N LYS A 131 0.36 0.18 7.01
CA LYS A 131 1.51 -0.33 6.21
C LYS A 131 1.38 -0.04 4.72
N ILE A 132 0.15 0.16 4.25
CA ILE A 132 -0.09 0.55 2.87
C ILE A 132 0.10 2.05 2.79
N ALA A 133 1.11 2.48 2.04
CA ALA A 133 1.28 3.88 1.67
C ALA A 133 -0.02 4.40 1.02
N GLY A 134 -0.41 5.62 1.34
CA GLY A 134 -1.65 6.24 0.86
C GLY A 134 -1.79 6.19 -0.66
N HIS A 135 -2.99 6.43 -1.14
CA HIS A 135 -3.34 6.41 -2.58
C HIS A 135 -2.40 7.34 -3.38
N GLY A 136 -1.72 6.79 -4.38
CA GLY A 136 -0.79 7.58 -5.21
C GLY A 136 0.59 7.88 -4.58
N ALA A 137 0.85 7.50 -3.33
CA ALA A 137 2.11 7.76 -2.62
C ALA A 137 3.35 7.29 -3.41
N SER A 138 3.23 6.21 -4.17
CA SER A 138 4.33 5.71 -5.02
C SER A 138 4.65 6.59 -6.24
N SER A 139 3.75 7.49 -6.62
CA SER A 139 3.91 8.35 -7.80
C SER A 139 4.02 9.83 -7.45
N PHE A 140 3.35 10.25 -6.38
CA PHE A 140 3.21 11.64 -5.95
C PHE A 140 3.44 11.82 -4.44
N GLY A 141 3.93 10.80 -3.74
CA GLY A 141 4.17 10.83 -2.30
C GLY A 141 5.34 11.75 -1.92
N CYS A 142 5.67 11.74 -0.64
CA CYS A 142 6.71 12.59 -0.07
C CYS A 142 8.07 12.33 -0.74
N MET A 143 8.63 13.36 -1.36
CA MET A 143 9.93 13.36 -2.04
C MET A 143 10.70 14.62 -1.71
N SER A 144 12.03 14.52 -1.62
CA SER A 144 12.89 15.69 -1.60
C SER A 144 12.85 16.41 -2.96
N ALA A 145 13.23 17.68 -2.99
CA ALA A 145 13.34 18.42 -4.25
C ALA A 145 14.31 17.76 -5.23
N GLN A 146 15.38 17.14 -4.74
CA GLN A 146 16.34 16.41 -5.59
C GLN A 146 15.70 15.16 -6.20
N GLU A 147 14.97 14.35 -5.43
CA GLU A 147 14.26 13.16 -5.95
C GLU A 147 13.23 13.54 -7.02
N ILE A 148 12.55 14.68 -6.86
CA ILE A 148 11.62 15.20 -7.88
C ILE A 148 12.38 15.57 -9.16
N CYS A 149 13.53 16.26 -9.04
CA CYS A 149 14.37 16.57 -10.19
C CYS A 149 14.85 15.30 -10.90
N ASP A 150 15.37 14.34 -10.15
CA ASP A 150 15.87 13.06 -10.67
C ASP A 150 14.75 12.30 -11.41
N LEU A 151 13.55 12.27 -10.82
CA LEU A 151 12.39 11.62 -11.42
C LEU A 151 11.97 12.24 -12.76
N TYR A 152 11.83 13.56 -12.81
CA TYR A 152 11.29 14.22 -13.99
C TYR A 152 12.31 14.54 -15.08
N GLN A 153 13.62 14.54 -14.75
CA GLN A 153 14.69 14.61 -15.72
C GLN A 153 15.07 13.23 -16.30
N ALA A 154 14.70 12.14 -15.62
CA ALA A 154 14.97 10.80 -16.11
C ALA A 154 14.22 10.53 -17.43
N GLU A 155 14.93 9.87 -18.36
CA GLU A 155 14.28 9.34 -19.57
C GLU A 155 13.19 8.35 -19.22
N VAL A 156 12.10 8.34 -19.99
CA VAL A 156 11.05 7.34 -19.84
C VAL A 156 11.54 6.00 -20.38
N ALA A 157 11.34 4.94 -19.62
CA ALA A 157 11.67 3.59 -20.06
C ALA A 157 10.76 3.18 -21.23
N ASP A 158 11.36 2.57 -22.24
CA ASP A 158 10.63 1.91 -23.33
C ASP A 158 10.78 0.39 -23.16
N PHE A 159 9.68 -0.28 -22.85
CA PHE A 159 9.67 -1.74 -22.67
C PHE A 159 9.66 -2.49 -24.00
N GLY A 160 9.26 -1.86 -25.11
CA GLY A 160 9.17 -2.52 -26.41
C GLY A 160 8.32 -3.78 -26.34
N ASN A 161 8.92 -4.93 -26.68
CA ASN A 161 8.29 -6.25 -26.61
C ASN A 161 8.63 -7.02 -25.31
N ASP A 162 9.43 -6.44 -24.41
CA ASP A 162 9.84 -7.13 -23.18
C ASP A 162 8.64 -7.27 -22.23
N LYS A 163 8.47 -8.45 -21.71
CA LYS A 163 7.50 -8.73 -20.64
C LYS A 163 8.12 -8.35 -19.29
N VAL A 164 7.67 -7.23 -18.78
CA VAL A 164 8.24 -6.64 -17.56
C VAL A 164 7.27 -6.76 -16.39
N LEU A 165 7.76 -7.30 -15.28
CA LEU A 165 7.10 -7.26 -13.99
C LEU A 165 7.72 -6.14 -13.15
N MET A 166 6.93 -5.14 -12.81
CA MET A 166 7.34 -4.02 -11.96
C MET A 166 6.87 -4.25 -10.53
N LEU A 167 7.80 -4.20 -9.59
CA LEU A 167 7.57 -4.33 -8.16
C LEU A 167 7.96 -3.02 -7.47
N LYS A 168 6.99 -2.35 -6.86
CA LYS A 168 7.23 -1.09 -6.14
C LYS A 168 7.80 -1.39 -4.76
N ILE A 169 8.99 -0.88 -4.50
CA ILE A 169 9.70 -1.03 -3.24
C ILE A 169 9.85 0.31 -2.53
N GLY A 170 10.06 0.28 -1.21
CA GLY A 170 10.54 1.42 -0.44
C GLY A 170 12.02 1.70 -0.71
N SER A 171 12.54 2.76 -0.10
CA SER A 171 13.99 3.01 -0.09
C SER A 171 14.69 1.89 0.69
N SER A 172 15.76 1.34 0.11
CA SER A 172 16.53 0.24 0.71
C SER A 172 17.97 0.32 0.28
N ASP A 173 18.88 -0.03 1.19
CA ASP A 173 20.32 -0.15 0.90
C ASP A 173 20.64 -1.36 0.01
N SER A 174 19.78 -2.39 0.05
CA SER A 174 19.85 -3.56 -0.82
C SER A 174 18.56 -3.68 -1.65
N VAL A 175 18.62 -3.28 -2.91
CA VAL A 175 17.49 -3.34 -3.84
C VAL A 175 17.05 -4.77 -4.07
N TYR A 176 17.99 -5.73 -4.17
CA TYR A 176 17.65 -7.15 -4.36
C TYR A 176 16.89 -7.69 -3.16
N GLU A 177 17.34 -7.44 -1.94
CA GLU A 177 16.65 -7.88 -0.72
C GLU A 177 15.24 -7.29 -0.61
N ALA A 178 15.05 -6.04 -1.06
CA ALA A 178 13.75 -5.39 -1.05
C ALA A 178 12.79 -5.94 -2.10
N VAL A 179 13.29 -6.53 -3.20
CA VAL A 179 12.46 -6.92 -4.35
C VAL A 179 12.24 -8.42 -4.48
N HIS A 180 13.09 -9.27 -3.88
CA HIS A 180 13.05 -10.73 -4.16
C HIS A 180 12.03 -11.50 -3.34
N PHE A 181 11.44 -10.94 -2.27
CA PHE A 181 10.64 -11.70 -1.30
C PHE A 181 9.27 -11.10 -1.04
N ALA A 182 8.28 -11.99 -0.79
CA ALA A 182 6.95 -11.74 -0.24
C ALA A 182 5.98 -10.89 -1.08
N TRP A 183 5.91 -11.14 -2.37
CA TRP A 183 4.98 -10.47 -3.29
C TRP A 183 3.70 -11.26 -3.53
N ARG A 184 2.56 -10.57 -3.54
CA ARG A 184 1.30 -11.11 -4.04
C ARG A 184 1.30 -11.04 -5.56
N VAL A 185 1.76 -12.10 -6.20
CA VAL A 185 1.81 -12.25 -7.66
C VAL A 185 1.10 -13.52 -8.09
N SER A 186 0.52 -13.52 -9.27
CA SER A 186 0.21 -14.79 -9.94
C SER A 186 1.53 -15.43 -10.36
N LYS A 187 1.88 -16.58 -9.76
CA LYS A 187 3.12 -17.30 -10.09
C LYS A 187 3.24 -17.55 -11.58
N ARG A 188 2.16 -18.06 -12.22
CA ARG A 188 2.11 -18.31 -13.66
C ARG A 188 2.39 -17.05 -14.49
N LYS A 189 1.89 -15.89 -14.06
CA LYS A 189 2.11 -14.63 -14.75
C LYS A 189 3.52 -14.11 -14.49
N ALA A 190 4.02 -14.19 -13.27
CA ALA A 190 5.37 -13.77 -12.90
C ALA A 190 6.47 -14.57 -13.61
N GLU A 191 6.25 -15.88 -13.82
CA GLU A 191 7.17 -16.76 -14.56
C GLU A 191 7.27 -16.44 -16.07
N GLN A 192 6.36 -15.62 -16.62
CA GLN A 192 6.42 -15.17 -18.01
C GLN A 192 7.20 -13.87 -18.19
N ALA A 193 7.60 -13.21 -17.11
CA ALA A 193 8.38 -11.99 -17.17
C ALA A 193 9.80 -12.26 -17.67
N ASP A 194 10.24 -11.50 -18.67
CA ASP A 194 11.64 -11.48 -19.08
C ASP A 194 12.50 -10.80 -18.02
N TYR A 195 11.94 -9.73 -17.39
CA TYR A 195 12.63 -8.94 -16.37
C TYR A 195 11.69 -8.55 -15.22
N VAL A 196 12.28 -8.51 -14.02
CA VAL A 196 11.68 -7.92 -12.82
C VAL A 196 12.35 -6.59 -12.55
N LEU A 197 11.57 -5.51 -12.55
CA LEU A 197 12.04 -4.16 -12.28
C LEU A 197 11.68 -3.76 -10.84
N ALA A 198 12.69 -3.43 -10.04
CA ALA A 198 12.48 -2.77 -8.77
C ALA A 198 12.22 -1.29 -9.03
N VAL A 199 11.07 -0.79 -8.57
CA VAL A 199 10.63 0.60 -8.77
C VAL A 199 10.52 1.31 -7.43
N CYS A 200 11.26 2.39 -7.26
CA CYS A 200 11.18 3.26 -6.09
C CYS A 200 10.78 4.67 -6.53
N LYS A 201 9.68 5.19 -5.98
CA LYS A 201 9.17 6.54 -6.28
C LYS A 201 9.06 6.86 -7.79
N GLY A 202 8.72 5.86 -8.59
CA GLY A 202 8.53 6.00 -10.04
C GLY A 202 9.80 5.86 -10.90
N LEU A 203 10.98 5.70 -10.28
CA LEU A 203 12.23 5.37 -10.95
C LEU A 203 12.53 3.87 -10.85
N ILE A 204 13.06 3.29 -11.92
CA ILE A 204 13.61 1.94 -11.91
C ILE A 204 14.96 2.01 -11.22
N VAL A 205 15.12 1.27 -10.13
CA VAL A 205 16.32 1.26 -9.29
C VAL A 205 17.04 -0.08 -9.30
N GLY A 206 16.54 -1.04 -10.05
CA GLY A 206 17.17 -2.34 -10.23
C GLY A 206 16.44 -3.16 -11.29
N VAL A 207 17.20 -3.97 -12.01
CA VAL A 207 16.71 -4.84 -13.09
C VAL A 207 17.22 -6.25 -12.86
N PHE A 208 16.31 -7.21 -12.75
CA PHE A 208 16.63 -8.59 -12.40
C PHE A 208 16.02 -9.57 -13.40
N VAL A 209 16.65 -10.73 -13.50
CA VAL A 209 16.11 -11.93 -14.14
C VAL A 209 15.70 -12.88 -13.03
N ALA A 210 14.41 -13.16 -12.91
CA ALA A 210 13.90 -14.14 -11.96
C ALA A 210 14.08 -15.54 -12.55
N GLU A 211 14.95 -16.35 -11.95
CA GLU A 211 15.21 -17.71 -12.42
C GLU A 211 14.19 -18.71 -11.87
N LYS A 212 13.68 -18.46 -10.67
CA LYS A 212 12.70 -19.33 -10.02
C LYS A 212 11.80 -18.58 -9.05
N TRP A 213 10.49 -18.71 -9.21
CA TRP A 213 9.48 -18.23 -8.28
C TRP A 213 9.05 -19.35 -7.31
N LEU A 214 9.07 -19.06 -6.01
CA LEU A 214 8.76 -20.00 -4.94
C LEU A 214 7.80 -19.39 -3.93
N PRO A 215 6.98 -20.20 -3.23
CA PRO A 215 6.19 -19.71 -2.11
C PRO A 215 7.09 -19.05 -1.05
N ALA A 216 6.62 -17.97 -0.46
CA ALA A 216 7.35 -17.19 0.55
C ALA A 216 7.29 -17.90 1.92
N THR A 217 7.99 -19.03 2.04
CA THR A 217 8.08 -19.84 3.25
C THR A 217 9.50 -19.85 3.83
N ALA A 218 9.64 -20.14 5.11
CA ALA A 218 10.94 -20.26 5.76
C ALA A 218 11.83 -21.36 5.14
N GLU A 219 11.21 -22.39 4.55
CA GLU A 219 11.92 -23.46 3.82
C GLU A 219 12.61 -22.93 2.56
N HIS A 220 11.89 -22.08 1.79
CA HIS A 220 12.40 -21.55 0.54
C HIS A 220 13.23 -20.29 0.72
N PHE A 221 12.98 -19.50 1.77
CA PHE A 221 13.67 -18.25 2.06
C PHE A 221 14.10 -18.23 3.54
N PRO A 222 15.18 -18.94 3.88
CA PRO A 222 15.69 -18.97 5.26
C PRO A 222 16.06 -17.54 5.74
N GLY A 223 15.64 -17.21 6.96
CA GLY A 223 15.89 -15.89 7.55
C GLY A 223 14.81 -14.85 7.30
N HIS A 224 13.78 -15.19 6.54
CA HIS A 224 12.58 -14.37 6.37
C HIS A 224 11.38 -14.98 7.09
N ASP A 225 10.50 -14.13 7.62
CA ASP A 225 9.24 -14.59 8.18
C ASP A 225 8.32 -15.09 7.05
N PRO A 226 7.68 -16.25 7.21
CA PRO A 226 6.77 -16.79 6.20
C PRO A 226 5.61 -15.81 5.90
N ALA A 227 5.26 -15.70 4.62
CA ALA A 227 4.16 -14.86 4.16
C ALA A 227 3.19 -15.70 3.30
N GLU A 228 2.08 -16.13 3.89
CA GLU A 228 1.10 -17.00 3.25
C GLU A 228 0.49 -16.35 2.00
N GLY A 229 0.29 -17.14 0.95
CA GLY A 229 -0.26 -16.67 -0.33
C GLY A 229 0.66 -15.73 -1.12
N ARG A 230 1.91 -15.56 -0.68
CA ARG A 230 2.91 -14.74 -1.36
C ARG A 230 4.01 -15.58 -1.98
N PHE A 231 4.73 -14.98 -2.91
CA PHE A 231 5.85 -15.60 -3.62
C PHE A 231 7.08 -14.71 -3.54
N GLY A 232 8.23 -15.33 -3.54
CA GLY A 232 9.51 -14.68 -3.77
C GLY A 232 10.21 -15.31 -4.96
N PHE A 233 11.29 -14.70 -5.40
CA PHE A 233 12.11 -15.27 -6.47
C PHE A 233 13.58 -15.33 -6.11
N TYR A 234 14.24 -16.34 -6.61
CA TYR A 234 15.69 -16.36 -6.78
C TYR A 234 16.05 -15.96 -8.20
N GLY A 235 17.08 -15.17 -8.32
CA GLY A 235 17.51 -14.65 -9.60
C GLY A 235 18.81 -13.85 -9.48
N ARG A 236 19.15 -13.16 -10.53
CA ARG A 236 20.37 -12.35 -10.63
C ARG A 236 20.07 -10.99 -11.25
N ALA A 237 20.97 -10.07 -11.09
CA ALA A 237 20.93 -8.82 -11.85
C ALA A 237 20.92 -9.15 -13.36
N ALA A 238 20.15 -8.39 -14.13
CA ALA A 238 20.19 -8.47 -15.58
C ALA A 238 21.58 -8.07 -16.10
N ASP A 239 21.92 -8.44 -17.33
CA ASP A 239 23.18 -8.07 -17.93
C ASP A 239 23.31 -6.55 -18.15
N ASP A 240 24.53 -6.07 -18.39
CA ASP A 240 24.86 -4.66 -18.52
C ASP A 240 24.06 -3.94 -19.62
N ALA A 241 23.71 -4.63 -20.70
CA ALA A 241 22.96 -4.03 -21.79
C ALA A 241 21.51 -3.74 -21.36
N ILE A 242 20.91 -4.66 -20.63
CA ILE A 242 19.55 -4.53 -20.07
C ILE A 242 19.54 -3.56 -18.89
N GLN A 243 20.57 -3.60 -18.03
CA GLN A 243 20.70 -2.60 -16.97
C GLN A 243 20.73 -1.18 -17.56
N LYS A 244 21.56 -0.90 -18.57
CA LYS A 244 21.63 0.40 -19.25
C LYS A 244 20.32 0.80 -19.92
N ARG A 245 19.51 -0.17 -20.34
CA ARG A 245 18.22 0.07 -20.98
C ARG A 245 17.16 0.56 -20.00
N TYR A 246 17.18 0.10 -18.75
CA TYR A 246 16.12 0.32 -17.79
C TYR A 246 16.52 1.04 -16.51
N ASP A 247 17.73 0.83 -15.99
CA ASP A 247 18.15 1.42 -14.71
C ASP A 247 18.16 2.95 -14.78
N ARG A 248 17.72 3.57 -13.68
CA ARG A 248 17.56 5.02 -13.53
C ARG A 248 16.60 5.66 -14.53
N LYS A 249 15.80 4.90 -15.27
CA LYS A 249 14.74 5.43 -16.10
C LYS A 249 13.43 5.53 -15.34
N ARG A 250 12.60 6.48 -15.76
CA ARG A 250 11.26 6.68 -15.23
C ARG A 250 10.30 5.66 -15.82
N VAL A 251 9.47 5.05 -14.96
CA VAL A 251 8.39 4.17 -15.40
C VAL A 251 7.40 4.98 -16.26
N PRO A 252 6.94 4.46 -17.41
CA PRO A 252 5.96 5.13 -18.26
C PRO A 252 4.67 5.47 -17.52
N ASP A 253 4.07 6.61 -17.83
CA ASP A 253 2.89 7.12 -17.13
C ASP A 253 1.69 6.17 -17.15
N ALA A 254 1.54 5.37 -18.21
CA ALA A 254 0.52 4.32 -18.30
C ALA A 254 0.57 3.30 -17.14
N PHE A 255 1.76 3.08 -16.57
CA PHE A 255 1.97 2.17 -15.41
C PHE A 255 2.13 2.92 -14.08
N ARG A 256 2.24 4.25 -14.09
CA ARG A 256 2.38 5.10 -12.91
C ARG A 256 1.04 5.65 -12.41
N ASN A 257 0.21 6.11 -13.31
CA ASN A 257 -0.94 6.97 -13.03
C ASN A 257 -2.21 6.22 -12.61
N GLY A 258 -2.16 4.92 -12.38
CA GLY A 258 -3.29 4.17 -11.83
C GLY A 258 -3.57 4.56 -10.37
N ARG A 259 -4.85 4.77 -10.03
CA ARG A 259 -5.34 5.01 -8.64
C ARG A 259 -5.15 3.79 -7.72
N SER A 260 -4.68 2.67 -8.25
CA SER A 260 -4.49 1.44 -7.50
C SER A 260 -3.23 1.52 -6.64
N SER A 261 -3.38 1.26 -5.36
CA SER A 261 -2.29 1.08 -4.40
C SER A 261 -1.50 -0.22 -4.62
N ASN A 262 -1.91 -1.08 -5.58
CA ASN A 262 -1.23 -2.34 -5.86
C ASN A 262 0.26 -2.09 -6.22
N PRO A 263 1.21 -2.63 -5.45
CA PRO A 263 2.63 -2.46 -5.71
C PRO A 263 3.16 -3.31 -6.88
N VAL A 264 2.33 -4.18 -7.46
CA VAL A 264 2.68 -5.08 -8.57
C VAL A 264 2.05 -4.57 -9.86
N ARG A 265 2.84 -4.46 -10.92
CA ARG A 265 2.38 -4.09 -12.27
C ARG A 265 3.04 -4.98 -13.32
N TYR A 266 2.29 -5.32 -14.33
CA TYR A 266 2.78 -6.08 -15.49
C TYR A 266 2.67 -5.21 -16.75
N SER A 267 3.66 -5.27 -17.65
CA SER A 267 3.57 -4.65 -18.99
C SER A 267 2.83 -5.52 -19.99
N TYR A 268 2.37 -6.69 -19.61
CA TYR A 268 1.78 -7.73 -20.46
C TYR A 268 0.57 -8.39 -19.80
N ASP A 269 -0.31 -8.94 -20.62
CA ASP A 269 -1.43 -9.77 -20.17
C ASP A 269 -1.06 -11.26 -20.16
N LEU A 270 -1.87 -12.08 -19.48
CA LEU A 270 -1.74 -13.54 -19.55
C LEU A 270 -2.07 -14.01 -20.99
N VAL A 271 -1.16 -14.77 -21.59
CA VAL A 271 -1.39 -15.52 -22.83
C VAL A 271 -1.94 -16.90 -22.47
#